data_2e421e8fbad684cd346ce7d18bb020a4
#
_entry.id   2e421e8fbad684cd346ce7d18bb020a4
#
_cell.length_a   1.000
_cell.length_b   1.000
_cell.length_c   1.000
_cell.angle_alpha   90.00
_cell.angle_beta   90.00
_cell.angle_gamma   90.00
#
_symmetry.space_group_name_H-M   'P 1'
#
loop_
_entity.id
_entity.type
_entity.pdbx_description
1 polymer ?
#
loop_
_entity_poly.entity_id
_entity_poly.type
_entity_poly.pdbx_seq_one_letter_code
_entity_poly.pdbx_strand_id
1 'polypeptide(L)'
;MQSHRTHTRAPAKLKWAISVFLVFGAGFASAETHWAWMVEPSFMDYKVRRKIDGSERTIVALVRVRDGEIYAAEGGHERIMDMAMKQIGPEALRVASGVLASIKPQFVRDKNGVIQYAVLESANPLTASCVLAPGFAEMFAATLGPDLLVALPNRNQVLVFSRQDQAFARMGEFIISGYLGSNYPVSREIFSLEHGKLRSLGVLQ
;
A
#
# COMPACT_ATOMS: atom_id res chain seq x y z
N MET A 1 22.87 -58.76 -68.36
CA MET A 1 21.56 -59.21 -67.76
C MET A 1 21.71 -59.18 -66.25
N GLN A 2 21.26 -58.10 -65.58
CA GLN A 2 21.42 -57.92 -64.14
C GLN A 2 20.01 -57.97 -63.54
N SER A 3 19.83 -58.91 -62.61
CA SER A 3 18.57 -59.14 -61.88
C SER A 3 18.53 -58.18 -60.67
N HIS A 4 17.56 -57.28 -60.62
CA HIS A 4 17.25 -56.47 -59.46
C HIS A 4 16.33 -57.24 -58.49
N ARG A 5 16.86 -57.56 -57.30
CA ARG A 5 16.05 -58.00 -56.16
C ARG A 5 15.50 -56.81 -55.38
N THR A 6 14.21 -56.67 -55.37
CA THR A 6 13.48 -55.74 -54.55
C THR A 6 13.29 -56.32 -53.14
N HIS A 7 13.87 -55.66 -52.13
CA HIS A 7 13.62 -56.00 -50.72
C HIS A 7 12.43 -55.15 -50.22
N THR A 8 11.32 -55.84 -49.97
CA THR A 8 10.15 -55.28 -49.28
C THR A 8 10.42 -55.26 -47.78
N ARG A 9 10.51 -54.06 -47.20
CA ARG A 9 10.58 -53.80 -45.74
C ARG A 9 9.15 -53.77 -45.19
N ALA A 10 8.89 -54.56 -44.15
CA ALA A 10 7.64 -54.57 -43.38
C ALA A 10 7.51 -53.30 -42.54
N PRO A 11 6.29 -52.76 -42.32
CA PRO A 11 6.06 -51.58 -41.53
C PRO A 11 6.19 -51.85 -40.02
N ALA A 12 6.98 -50.99 -39.36
CA ALA A 12 7.13 -50.98 -37.91
C ALA A 12 5.82 -50.52 -37.23
N LYS A 13 5.34 -51.35 -36.33
CA LYS A 13 4.15 -51.08 -35.50
C LYS A 13 4.46 -49.95 -34.51
N LEU A 14 3.93 -48.73 -34.78
CA LEU A 14 4.00 -47.59 -33.91
C LEU A 14 3.06 -47.84 -32.70
N LYS A 15 3.68 -48.11 -31.55
CA LYS A 15 2.95 -48.20 -30.28
C LYS A 15 2.61 -46.78 -29.82
N TRP A 16 1.33 -46.43 -29.87
CA TRP A 16 0.80 -45.21 -29.26
C TRP A 16 0.83 -45.36 -27.73
N ALA A 17 1.73 -44.69 -27.07
CA ALA A 17 1.68 -44.50 -25.62
C ALA A 17 0.64 -43.42 -25.32
N ILE A 18 -0.50 -43.83 -24.77
CA ILE A 18 -1.51 -42.88 -24.24
C ILE A 18 -0.94 -42.31 -22.93
N SER A 19 -0.36 -41.12 -23.01
CA SER A 19 -0.04 -40.34 -21.81
C SER A 19 -1.34 -39.77 -21.23
N VAL A 20 -1.81 -40.39 -20.16
CA VAL A 20 -2.89 -39.83 -19.33
C VAL A 20 -2.31 -38.60 -18.63
N PHE A 21 -2.59 -37.40 -19.14
CA PHE A 21 -2.39 -36.16 -18.42
C PHE A 21 -3.41 -36.13 -17.27
N LEU A 22 -2.94 -36.42 -16.07
CA LEU A 22 -3.61 -36.06 -14.83
C LEU A 22 -3.60 -34.51 -14.77
N VAL A 23 -4.70 -33.91 -15.20
CA VAL A 23 -4.99 -32.53 -14.93
C VAL A 23 -5.20 -32.42 -13.41
N PHE A 24 -4.14 -32.12 -12.68
CA PHE A 24 -4.28 -31.63 -11.33
C PHE A 24 -5.14 -30.37 -11.43
N GLY A 25 -6.38 -30.47 -10.95
CA GLY A 25 -7.24 -29.33 -10.79
C GLY A 25 -6.49 -28.27 -9.99
N ALA A 26 -6.07 -27.20 -10.66
CA ALA A 26 -5.66 -25.98 -10.00
C ALA A 26 -6.88 -25.55 -9.17
N GLY A 27 -6.85 -25.86 -7.88
CA GLY A 27 -7.79 -25.29 -6.93
C GLY A 27 -7.73 -23.78 -7.16
N PHE A 28 -8.84 -23.20 -7.59
CA PHE A 28 -8.99 -21.74 -7.60
C PHE A 28 -8.79 -21.30 -6.16
N ALA A 29 -7.58 -20.84 -5.84
CA ALA A 29 -7.34 -20.14 -4.61
C ALA A 29 -8.33 -18.98 -4.65
N SER A 30 -9.34 -19.02 -3.79
CA SER A 30 -10.30 -17.93 -3.64
C SER A 30 -9.46 -16.68 -3.37
N ALA A 31 -9.56 -15.69 -4.25
CA ALA A 31 -8.83 -14.45 -4.08
C ALA A 31 -9.15 -13.90 -2.69
N GLU A 32 -8.13 -13.83 -1.85
CA GLU A 32 -8.31 -13.43 -0.47
C GLU A 32 -8.67 -11.94 -0.46
N THR A 33 -9.87 -11.66 0.03
CA THR A 33 -10.40 -10.29 0.10
C THR A 33 -10.14 -9.76 1.50
N HIS A 34 -9.41 -8.65 1.59
CA HIS A 34 -9.08 -8.01 2.86
C HIS A 34 -9.72 -6.63 2.97
N TRP A 35 -10.07 -6.25 4.19
CA TRP A 35 -10.46 -4.89 4.51
C TRP A 35 -9.21 -4.05 4.86
N ALA A 36 -9.18 -2.81 4.38
CA ALA A 36 -8.11 -1.88 4.71
C ALA A 36 -8.66 -0.49 4.98
N TRP A 37 -8.00 0.23 5.90
CA TRP A 37 -8.14 1.67 6.01
C TRP A 37 -7.18 2.33 5.02
N MET A 38 -7.68 3.28 4.23
CA MET A 38 -6.92 3.97 3.22
C MET A 38 -6.98 5.48 3.42
N VAL A 39 -5.82 6.14 3.44
CA VAL A 39 -5.75 7.60 3.51
C VAL A 39 -5.95 8.16 2.11
N GLU A 40 -6.97 9.02 1.96
CA GLU A 40 -7.43 9.51 0.68
C GLU A 40 -7.79 11.00 0.70
N PRO A 41 -7.80 11.68 -0.46
CA PRO A 41 -8.34 13.03 -0.56
C PRO A 41 -9.82 13.07 -0.21
N SER A 42 -10.27 14.12 0.49
CA SER A 42 -11.67 14.24 0.92
C SER A 42 -12.68 14.43 -0.22
N PHE A 43 -12.22 14.82 -1.42
CA PHE A 43 -13.07 14.93 -2.61
C PHE A 43 -13.45 13.57 -3.22
N MET A 44 -12.77 12.49 -2.81
CA MET A 44 -13.14 11.14 -3.22
C MET A 44 -14.43 10.72 -2.51
N ASP A 45 -15.46 10.27 -3.28
CA ASP A 45 -16.78 9.93 -2.74
C ASP A 45 -16.81 8.52 -2.09
N TYR A 46 -16.02 8.33 -1.04
CA TYR A 46 -16.11 7.13 -0.24
C TYR A 46 -17.31 7.21 0.73
N LYS A 47 -18.18 6.19 0.71
CA LYS A 47 -19.38 6.13 1.57
C LYS A 47 -19.04 5.85 3.03
N VAL A 48 -18.03 5.00 3.25
CA VAL A 48 -17.56 4.64 4.60
C VAL A 48 -16.20 5.32 4.83
N ARG A 49 -16.22 6.42 5.59
CA ARG A 49 -15.05 7.23 5.84
C ARG A 49 -15.10 7.88 7.22
N ARG A 50 -13.92 8.21 7.74
CA ARG A 50 -13.75 9.02 8.95
C ARG A 50 -12.85 10.22 8.66
N LYS A 51 -13.08 11.31 9.36
CA LYS A 51 -12.22 12.50 9.30
C LYS A 51 -10.92 12.26 10.05
N ILE A 52 -9.85 12.88 9.57
CA ILE A 52 -8.62 13.05 10.33
C ILE A 52 -8.77 14.35 11.12
N ASP A 53 -8.36 14.36 12.39
CA ASP A 53 -8.45 15.55 13.24
C ASP A 53 -7.70 16.73 12.62
N GLY A 54 -8.34 17.91 12.60
CA GLY A 54 -7.78 19.12 11.98
C GLY A 54 -7.70 19.11 10.46
N SER A 55 -8.05 18.01 9.77
CA SER A 55 -7.99 17.94 8.32
C SER A 55 -9.31 18.32 7.65
N GLU A 56 -9.19 19.13 6.59
CA GLU A 56 -10.32 19.46 5.71
C GLU A 56 -10.21 18.75 4.35
N ARG A 57 -9.00 18.30 3.97
CA ARG A 57 -8.69 17.82 2.63
C ARG A 57 -8.37 16.33 2.56
N THR A 58 -8.23 15.67 3.72
CA THR A 58 -7.83 14.26 3.78
C THR A 58 -8.75 13.49 4.71
N ILE A 59 -9.07 12.28 4.33
CA ILE A 59 -9.93 11.35 5.07
C ILE A 59 -9.26 9.99 5.22
N VAL A 60 -9.81 9.16 6.08
CA VAL A 60 -9.51 7.73 6.10
C VAL A 60 -10.75 6.97 5.62
N ALA A 61 -10.67 6.32 4.48
CA ALA A 61 -11.74 5.56 3.87
C ALA A 61 -11.59 4.06 4.16
N LEU A 62 -12.71 3.35 4.30
CA LEU A 62 -12.70 1.89 4.34
C LEU A 62 -12.81 1.35 2.92
N VAL A 63 -11.89 0.45 2.57
CA VAL A 63 -11.81 -0.18 1.27
C VAL A 63 -11.69 -1.70 1.39
N ARG A 64 -12.06 -2.40 0.33
CA ARG A 64 -11.70 -3.82 0.14
C ARG A 64 -10.56 -3.92 -0.85
N VAL A 65 -9.60 -4.75 -0.54
CA VAL A 65 -8.49 -5.10 -1.44
C VAL A 65 -8.69 -6.53 -1.89
N ARG A 66 -8.72 -6.72 -3.20
CA ARG A 66 -8.85 -8.03 -3.84
C ARG A 66 -7.96 -8.09 -5.07
N ASP A 67 -7.09 -9.07 -5.16
CA ASP A 67 -6.15 -9.24 -6.29
C ASP A 67 -5.27 -7.99 -6.56
N GLY A 68 -4.96 -7.21 -5.52
CA GLY A 68 -4.21 -5.96 -5.63
C GLY A 68 -5.04 -4.75 -6.07
N GLU A 69 -6.32 -4.93 -6.41
CA GLU A 69 -7.25 -3.86 -6.75
C GLU A 69 -8.00 -3.36 -5.51
N ILE A 70 -8.37 -2.08 -5.53
CA ILE A 70 -9.03 -1.39 -4.43
C ILE A 70 -10.47 -1.07 -4.81
N TYR A 71 -11.40 -1.48 -3.97
CA TYR A 71 -12.83 -1.25 -4.11
C TYR A 71 -13.36 -0.46 -2.92
N ALA A 72 -14.15 0.57 -3.18
CA ALA A 72 -14.84 1.29 -2.12
C ALA A 72 -15.77 0.36 -1.34
N ALA A 73 -15.90 0.58 -0.04
CA ALA A 73 -16.92 -0.12 0.75
C ALA A 73 -18.32 0.35 0.32
N GLU A 74 -19.15 -0.58 -0.13
CA GLU A 74 -20.54 -0.34 -0.49
C GLU A 74 -21.48 -0.72 0.66
N GLY A 75 -22.64 -0.04 0.75
CA GLY A 75 -23.72 -0.39 1.66
C GLY A 75 -24.23 0.73 2.55
N GLY A 76 -25.29 0.47 3.33
CA GLY A 76 -25.94 1.45 4.21
C GLY A 76 -25.00 1.97 5.30
N HIS A 77 -24.88 3.28 5.34
CA HIS A 77 -23.83 4.01 6.05
C HIS A 77 -23.68 3.61 7.55
N GLU A 78 -24.76 3.61 8.32
CA GLU A 78 -24.69 3.37 9.77
C GLU A 78 -24.31 1.94 10.14
N ARG A 79 -24.94 0.96 9.51
CA ARG A 79 -24.70 -0.46 9.82
C ARG A 79 -23.28 -0.91 9.46
N ILE A 80 -22.74 -0.39 8.35
CA ILE A 80 -21.37 -0.71 7.94
C ILE A 80 -20.36 0.00 8.83
N MET A 81 -20.63 1.24 9.27
CA MET A 81 -19.76 1.94 10.20
C MET A 81 -19.66 1.22 11.54
N ASP A 82 -20.75 0.74 12.11
CA ASP A 82 -20.74 -0.03 13.35
C ASP A 82 -19.98 -1.37 13.22
N MET A 83 -20.17 -2.09 12.12
CA MET A 83 -19.39 -3.27 11.79
C MET A 83 -17.91 -2.93 11.56
N ALA A 84 -17.63 -1.86 10.82
CA ALA A 84 -16.26 -1.45 10.50
C ALA A 84 -15.46 -1.15 11.78
N MET A 85 -16.08 -0.48 12.75
CA MET A 85 -15.38 -0.12 13.98
C MET A 85 -15.12 -1.32 14.89
N LYS A 86 -16.03 -2.28 14.96
CA LYS A 86 -15.95 -3.41 15.91
C LYS A 86 -15.26 -4.65 15.35
N GLN A 87 -15.53 -4.99 14.10
CA GLN A 87 -15.09 -6.26 13.49
C GLN A 87 -14.00 -6.06 12.43
N ILE A 88 -14.18 -5.08 11.55
CA ILE A 88 -13.32 -4.85 10.40
C ILE A 88 -12.10 -3.99 10.79
N GLY A 89 -12.25 -3.09 11.78
CA GLY A 89 -11.18 -2.20 12.21
C GLY A 89 -9.88 -2.90 12.59
N PRO A 90 -9.90 -3.95 13.43
CA PRO A 90 -8.69 -4.71 13.77
C PRO A 90 -8.04 -5.41 12.57
N GLU A 91 -8.85 -5.93 11.62
CA GLU A 91 -8.32 -6.52 10.39
C GLU A 91 -7.65 -5.46 9.52
N ALA A 92 -8.30 -4.32 9.30
CA ALA A 92 -7.75 -3.24 8.50
C ALA A 92 -6.45 -2.67 9.10
N LEU A 93 -6.30 -2.65 10.43
CA LEU A 93 -5.04 -2.27 11.08
C LEU A 93 -3.96 -3.35 10.90
N ARG A 94 -4.31 -4.64 10.87
CA ARG A 94 -3.34 -5.72 10.55
C ARG A 94 -2.84 -5.58 9.10
N VAL A 95 -3.70 -5.21 8.16
CA VAL A 95 -3.27 -4.93 6.77
C VAL A 95 -2.29 -3.77 6.75
N ALA A 96 -2.56 -2.66 7.43
CA ALA A 96 -1.63 -1.53 7.54
C ALA A 96 -0.28 -1.95 8.15
N SER A 97 -0.29 -2.80 9.19
CA SER A 97 0.93 -3.34 9.82
C SER A 97 1.71 -4.24 8.86
N GLY A 98 1.03 -5.07 8.08
CA GLY A 98 1.65 -5.91 7.04
C GLY A 98 2.32 -5.07 5.95
N VAL A 99 1.66 -4.01 5.49
CA VAL A 99 2.25 -3.05 4.53
C VAL A 99 3.48 -2.39 5.12
N LEU A 100 3.40 -1.88 6.37
CA LEU A 100 4.54 -1.28 7.06
C LEU A 100 5.73 -2.25 7.17
N ALA A 101 5.49 -3.47 7.56
CA ALA A 101 6.53 -4.50 7.72
C ALA A 101 7.18 -4.91 6.37
N SER A 102 6.48 -4.73 5.25
CA SER A 102 6.99 -5.06 3.91
C SER A 102 7.90 -3.97 3.31
N ILE A 103 7.93 -2.77 3.90
CA ILE A 103 8.67 -1.63 3.37
C ILE A 103 9.90 -1.37 4.24
N LYS A 104 11.07 -1.29 3.60
CA LYS A 104 12.30 -0.88 4.27
C LYS A 104 12.43 0.64 4.19
N PRO A 105 12.41 1.38 5.31
CA PRO A 105 12.61 2.82 5.30
C PRO A 105 13.97 3.22 4.73
N GLN A 106 13.99 4.26 3.90
CA GLN A 106 15.20 4.89 3.39
C GLN A 106 15.46 6.16 4.20
N PHE A 107 16.60 6.22 4.90
CA PHE A 107 16.98 7.39 5.68
C PHE A 107 17.85 8.31 4.84
N VAL A 108 17.37 9.53 4.61
CA VAL A 108 18.09 10.57 3.88
C VAL A 108 18.94 11.36 4.84
N ARG A 109 20.22 11.53 4.49
CA ARG A 109 21.23 12.21 5.33
C ARG A 109 21.72 13.47 4.65
N ASP A 110 22.12 14.45 5.46
CA ASP A 110 22.84 15.62 4.97
C ASP A 110 24.32 15.30 4.67
N LYS A 111 25.07 16.32 4.23
CA LYS A 111 26.51 16.22 3.93
C LYS A 111 27.38 15.83 5.14
N ASN A 112 26.88 15.98 6.35
CA ASN A 112 27.57 15.64 7.60
C ASN A 112 27.16 14.24 8.10
N GLY A 113 26.30 13.53 7.37
CA GLY A 113 25.80 12.21 7.74
C GLY A 113 24.61 12.23 8.71
N VAL A 114 24.09 13.40 9.05
CA VAL A 114 22.95 13.55 9.95
C VAL A 114 21.66 13.19 9.21
N ILE A 115 20.85 12.30 9.79
CA ILE A 115 19.56 11.91 9.22
C ILE A 115 18.60 13.10 9.27
N GLN A 116 18.04 13.45 8.12
CA GLN A 116 17.13 14.57 7.95
C GLN A 116 15.67 14.10 7.94
N TYR A 117 15.39 12.99 7.27
CA TYR A 117 14.06 12.41 7.17
C TYR A 117 14.14 10.96 6.72
N ALA A 118 13.02 10.26 6.78
CA ALA A 118 12.85 8.94 6.21
C ALA A 118 11.81 8.94 5.10
N VAL A 119 12.01 8.07 4.12
CA VAL A 119 11.07 7.80 3.02
C VAL A 119 10.65 6.34 3.08
N LEU A 120 9.34 6.10 3.06
CA LEU A 120 8.78 4.80 2.73
C LEU A 120 8.16 4.90 1.33
N GLU A 121 8.61 4.05 0.43
CA GLU A 121 8.13 4.04 -0.95
C GLU A 121 7.96 2.60 -1.42
N SER A 122 6.83 2.32 -2.08
CA SER A 122 6.56 1.01 -2.63
C SER A 122 5.49 1.09 -3.73
N ALA A 123 5.43 0.07 -4.59
CA ALA A 123 4.37 -0.06 -5.59
C ALA A 123 3.00 -0.42 -4.97
N ASN A 124 2.95 -0.75 -3.68
CA ASN A 124 1.69 -1.07 -3.01
C ASN A 124 0.83 0.20 -2.86
N PRO A 125 -0.41 0.21 -3.37
CA PRO A 125 -1.28 1.40 -3.30
C PRO A 125 -1.74 1.76 -1.88
N LEU A 126 -1.48 0.89 -0.89
CA LEU A 126 -1.72 1.15 0.53
C LEU A 126 -0.49 1.69 1.27
N THR A 127 0.61 2.01 0.56
CA THR A 127 1.84 2.49 1.21
C THR A 127 1.58 3.71 2.10
N ALA A 128 0.86 4.74 1.62
CA ALA A 128 0.51 5.89 2.44
C ALA A 128 -0.29 5.52 3.70
N SER A 129 -1.07 4.47 3.63
CA SER A 129 -1.93 4.02 4.73
C SER A 129 -1.20 3.24 5.81
N CYS A 130 0.07 2.85 5.59
CA CYS A 130 0.89 2.22 6.61
C CYS A 130 1.12 3.12 7.83
N VAL A 131 0.94 4.44 7.68
CA VAL A 131 0.98 5.42 8.78
C VAL A 131 -0.09 5.15 9.86
N LEU A 132 -1.16 4.42 9.52
CA LEU A 132 -2.21 4.01 10.43
C LEU A 132 -1.86 2.74 11.23
N ALA A 133 -0.74 2.08 10.91
CA ALA A 133 -0.32 0.88 11.60
C ALA A 133 0.06 1.17 13.06
N PRO A 134 -0.42 0.36 14.02
CA PRO A 134 0.20 0.32 15.33
C PRO A 134 1.71 0.04 15.19
N GLY A 135 2.54 0.76 15.92
CA GLY A 135 4.00 0.63 15.81
C GLY A 135 4.65 1.50 14.73
N PHE A 136 3.88 2.28 13.93
CA PHE A 136 4.49 3.19 12.95
C PHE A 136 5.41 4.22 13.61
N ALA A 137 4.96 4.87 14.69
CA ALA A 137 5.77 5.86 15.39
C ALA A 137 7.02 5.25 16.01
N GLU A 138 6.89 4.07 16.60
CA GLU A 138 7.97 3.33 17.27
C GLU A 138 9.09 2.98 16.28
N MET A 139 8.76 2.68 15.03
CA MET A 139 9.75 2.38 13.98
C MET A 139 10.76 3.51 13.78
N PHE A 140 10.34 4.76 13.97
CA PHE A 140 11.16 5.94 13.70
C PHE A 140 11.66 6.65 14.98
N ALA A 141 11.08 6.34 16.15
CA ALA A 141 11.34 7.05 17.39
C ALA A 141 12.82 7.05 17.79
N ALA A 142 13.53 5.94 17.60
CA ALA A 142 14.95 5.83 17.91
C ALA A 142 15.85 6.69 17.00
N THR A 143 15.38 7.03 15.78
CA THR A 143 16.19 7.71 14.76
C THR A 143 15.79 9.17 14.55
N LEU A 144 14.49 9.45 14.57
CA LEU A 144 13.94 10.79 14.30
C LEU A 144 13.33 11.45 15.56
N GLY A 145 13.34 10.73 16.68
CA GLY A 145 12.71 11.19 17.93
C GLY A 145 11.22 10.82 18.01
N PRO A 146 10.60 11.05 19.19
CA PRO A 146 9.22 10.65 19.44
C PRO A 146 8.19 11.56 18.75
N ASP A 147 8.55 12.81 18.48
CA ASP A 147 7.66 13.81 17.87
C ASP A 147 7.84 13.81 16.35
N LEU A 148 6.96 13.12 15.66
CA LEU A 148 7.05 12.92 14.22
C LEU A 148 6.08 13.81 13.46
N LEU A 149 6.55 14.32 12.32
CA LEU A 149 5.73 14.90 11.27
C LEU A 149 5.69 13.94 10.08
N VAL A 150 4.53 13.84 9.44
CA VAL A 150 4.32 12.95 8.29
C VAL A 150 3.72 13.75 7.14
N ALA A 151 4.22 13.52 5.93
CA ALA A 151 3.61 13.97 4.69
C ALA A 151 3.25 12.76 3.82
N LEU A 152 2.08 12.82 3.18
CA LEU A 152 1.51 11.76 2.37
C LEU A 152 1.21 12.31 0.96
N PRO A 153 2.23 12.61 0.14
CA PRO A 153 2.00 13.26 -1.14
C PRO A 153 1.16 12.41 -2.09
N ASN A 154 1.35 11.09 -2.06
CA ASN A 154 0.63 10.16 -2.91
C ASN A 154 0.48 8.79 -2.23
N ARG A 155 -0.30 7.88 -2.84
CA ARG A 155 -0.58 6.54 -2.30
C ARG A 155 0.66 5.68 -2.07
N ASN A 156 1.72 5.93 -2.80
CA ASN A 156 2.91 5.09 -2.86
C ASN A 156 4.06 5.61 -1.99
N GLN A 157 3.89 6.76 -1.33
CA GLN A 157 4.98 7.43 -0.62
C GLN A 157 4.53 8.02 0.72
N VAL A 158 5.38 7.82 1.73
CA VAL A 158 5.29 8.47 3.05
C VAL A 158 6.64 9.13 3.34
N LEU A 159 6.60 10.37 3.76
CA LEU A 159 7.77 11.10 4.25
C LEU A 159 7.62 11.30 5.75
N VAL A 160 8.67 10.98 6.52
CA VAL A 160 8.66 11.07 7.98
C VAL A 160 9.80 11.98 8.44
N PHE A 161 9.47 12.98 9.23
CA PHE A 161 10.40 14.00 9.74
C PHE A 161 10.37 14.05 11.26
N SER A 162 11.48 14.47 11.86
CA SER A 162 11.46 14.95 13.23
C SER A 162 10.76 16.32 13.29
N ARG A 163 9.85 16.52 14.24
CA ARG A 163 9.23 17.84 14.48
C ARG A 163 10.23 18.88 14.93
N GLN A 164 11.33 18.46 15.55
CA GLN A 164 12.37 19.33 16.08
C GLN A 164 13.38 19.78 15.02
N ASP A 165 13.37 19.12 13.84
CA ASP A 165 14.31 19.43 12.76
C ASP A 165 13.72 20.47 11.79
N GLN A 166 14.58 21.40 11.35
CA GLN A 166 14.23 22.36 10.30
C GLN A 166 14.22 21.75 8.89
N ALA A 167 14.58 20.47 8.75
CA ALA A 167 14.55 19.76 7.45
C ALA A 167 13.18 19.86 6.80
N PHE A 168 12.11 19.73 7.60
CA PHE A 168 10.73 19.84 7.13
C PHE A 168 10.45 21.17 6.39
N ALA A 169 10.91 22.32 6.91
CA ALA A 169 10.66 23.63 6.30
C ALA A 169 11.21 23.74 4.86
N ARG A 170 12.22 22.95 4.52
CA ARG A 170 12.87 22.93 3.19
C ARG A 170 12.26 21.92 2.22
N MET A 171 11.34 21.07 2.69
CA MET A 171 10.79 19.99 1.90
C MET A 171 9.43 20.29 1.25
N GLY A 172 8.91 21.52 1.44
CA GLY A 172 7.59 21.90 0.93
C GLY A 172 7.44 21.68 -0.57
N GLU A 173 8.40 22.17 -1.38
CA GLU A 173 8.38 21.99 -2.84
C GLU A 173 8.46 20.52 -3.25
N PHE A 174 9.26 19.72 -2.56
CA PHE A 174 9.40 18.30 -2.83
C PHE A 174 8.08 17.56 -2.57
N ILE A 175 7.41 17.85 -1.45
CA ILE A 175 6.12 17.26 -1.08
C ILE A 175 5.05 17.66 -2.11
N ILE A 176 4.99 18.95 -2.48
CA ILE A 176 4.05 19.47 -3.48
C ILE A 176 4.32 18.81 -4.84
N SER A 177 5.56 18.69 -5.26
CA SER A 177 5.94 18.05 -6.52
C SER A 177 5.53 16.57 -6.54
N GLY A 178 5.72 15.85 -5.42
CA GLY A 178 5.29 14.46 -5.28
C GLY A 178 3.77 14.30 -5.34
N TYR A 179 3.02 15.30 -4.85
CA TYR A 179 1.56 15.34 -4.97
C TYR A 179 1.12 15.62 -6.41
N LEU A 180 1.66 16.68 -7.05
CA LEU A 180 1.25 17.11 -8.39
C LEU A 180 1.68 16.13 -9.49
N GLY A 181 2.81 15.47 -9.33
CA GLY A 181 3.37 14.52 -10.29
C GLY A 181 2.77 13.11 -10.21
N SER A 182 1.89 12.85 -9.26
CA SER A 182 1.32 11.51 -9.05
C SER A 182 -0.03 11.32 -9.76
N ASN A 183 -0.23 10.12 -10.30
CA ASN A 183 -1.56 9.68 -10.77
C ASN A 183 -2.53 9.42 -9.60
N TYR A 184 -2.02 9.25 -8.38
CA TYR A 184 -2.78 8.95 -7.18
C TYR A 184 -2.37 9.88 -6.03
N PRO A 185 -2.59 11.22 -6.17
CA PRO A 185 -2.26 12.16 -5.13
C PRO A 185 -3.14 11.94 -3.91
N VAL A 186 -2.58 12.12 -2.71
CA VAL A 186 -3.29 11.96 -1.44
C VAL A 186 -3.47 13.30 -0.74
N SER A 187 -2.37 13.93 -0.32
CA SER A 187 -2.49 15.14 0.48
C SER A 187 -1.28 16.07 0.36
N ARG A 188 -1.54 17.38 0.45
CA ARG A 188 -0.53 18.41 0.71
C ARG A 188 -0.55 18.85 2.18
N GLU A 189 -1.34 18.18 3.04
CA GLU A 189 -1.35 18.46 4.46
C GLU A 189 -0.16 17.80 5.15
N ILE A 190 0.28 18.44 6.22
CA ILE A 190 1.26 17.88 7.13
C ILE A 190 0.55 17.40 8.36
N PHE A 191 0.90 16.21 8.79
CA PHE A 191 0.29 15.59 9.95
C PHE A 191 1.30 15.40 11.07
N SER A 192 0.88 15.66 12.31
CA SER A 192 1.54 15.10 13.49
C SER A 192 0.97 13.71 13.80
N LEU A 193 1.81 12.89 14.43
CA LEU A 193 1.42 11.58 14.94
C LEU A 193 1.31 11.67 16.46
N GLU A 194 0.09 11.78 16.96
CA GLU A 194 -0.20 11.90 18.39
C GLU A 194 -0.88 10.62 18.89
N HIS A 195 -0.20 9.85 19.75
CA HIS A 195 -0.72 8.58 20.28
C HIS A 195 -1.21 7.62 19.19
N GLY A 196 -0.47 7.51 18.08
CA GLY A 196 -0.82 6.67 16.94
C GLY A 196 -1.97 7.17 16.07
N LYS A 197 -2.40 8.44 16.26
CA LYS A 197 -3.43 9.09 15.45
C LYS A 197 -2.84 10.24 14.65
N LEU A 198 -3.30 10.36 13.41
CA LEU A 198 -2.97 11.51 12.56
C LEU A 198 -3.78 12.73 12.98
N ARG A 199 -3.10 13.86 13.06
CA ARG A 199 -3.70 15.19 13.21
C ARG A 199 -3.09 16.14 12.18
N SER A 200 -3.91 16.82 11.39
CA SER A 200 -3.44 17.79 10.43
C SER A 200 -2.96 19.07 11.12
N LEU A 201 -1.79 19.57 10.72
CA LEU A 201 -1.21 20.82 11.19
C LEU A 201 -1.42 21.96 10.17
N GLY A 202 -1.84 21.65 8.96
CA GLY A 202 -2.06 22.62 7.90
C GLY A 202 -1.68 22.08 6.52
N VAL A 203 -1.88 22.93 5.51
CA VAL A 203 -1.69 22.63 4.08
C VAL A 203 -0.49 23.40 3.55
N LEU A 204 0.40 22.75 2.83
CA LEU A 204 1.45 23.40 2.05
C LEU A 204 0.84 24.14 0.85
N GLN A 205 1.32 25.37 0.63
CA GLN A 205 0.88 26.27 -0.44
C GLN A 205 1.88 26.30 -1.59
#